data_5d0fcd2c9191efc6222d894ca50e5bfe
#
_entry.id   5d0fcd2c9191efc6222d894ca50e5bfe
#
_cell.length_a   1.000
_cell.length_b   1.000
_cell.length_c   1.000
_cell.angle_alpha   90.00
_cell.angle_beta   90.00
_cell.angle_gamma   90.00
#
_symmetry.space_group_name_H-M   'P 1'
#
loop_
_entity.id
_entity.type
_entity.pdbx_description
1 polymer ?
#
loop_
_entity_poly.entity_id
_entity_poly.type
_entity_poly.pdbx_seq_one_letter_code
_entity_poly.pdbx_strand_id
1 'polypeptide(L)'
;LPLLISLSNAPDPEIRQYAAFALVKVAHNAEIRKRITEEGGLEPVLFLARTDDPEIHREVLPALCTLSFAEANKAEITKHGGLTPLLSMVPDVNPDLSRQACCALANLAEMMENQSAIIKSGGPKLLIEALDNVSLLVRREAARCLGNLAANAKYAKEILKRGAVEKLVPMLRSDDTGCERMAAMGLAN
;
A
#
# COMPACT_ATOMS: atom_id res chain seq x y z
N LEU A 1 13.09 -21.46 0.10
CA LEU A 1 12.65 -20.29 -0.65
C LEU A 1 12.98 -20.40 -2.15
N PRO A 2 14.21 -20.75 -2.59
CA PRO A 2 14.55 -20.83 -4.01
C PRO A 2 13.62 -21.75 -4.83
N LEU A 3 13.20 -22.89 -4.26
CA LEU A 3 12.27 -23.80 -4.94
C LEU A 3 10.89 -23.14 -5.16
N LEU A 4 10.35 -22.40 -4.19
CA LEU A 4 9.08 -21.68 -4.36
C LEU A 4 9.18 -20.63 -5.46
N ILE A 5 10.29 -19.88 -5.50
CA ILE A 5 10.55 -18.88 -6.55
C ILE A 5 10.66 -19.55 -7.90
N SER A 6 11.36 -20.68 -8.00
CA SER A 6 11.45 -21.46 -9.24
C SER A 6 10.08 -21.98 -9.69
N LEU A 7 9.28 -22.54 -8.79
CA LEU A 7 7.95 -23.05 -9.09
C LEU A 7 6.96 -21.93 -9.48
N SER A 8 7.13 -20.71 -8.94
CA SER A 8 6.31 -19.57 -9.36
C SER A 8 6.58 -19.09 -10.79
N ASN A 9 7.58 -19.64 -11.46
CA ASN A 9 7.88 -19.44 -12.88
C ASN A 9 7.62 -20.71 -13.71
N ALA A 10 6.97 -21.73 -13.14
CA ALA A 10 6.66 -22.97 -13.84
C ALA A 10 5.75 -22.72 -15.08
N PRO A 11 5.81 -23.56 -16.12
CA PRO A 11 4.91 -23.47 -17.26
C PRO A 11 3.44 -23.65 -16.90
N ASP A 12 3.15 -24.49 -15.89
CA ASP A 12 1.80 -24.76 -15.41
C ASP A 12 1.24 -23.58 -14.60
N PRO A 13 0.06 -23.01 -14.98
CA PRO A 13 -0.54 -21.87 -14.29
C PRO A 13 -0.91 -22.14 -12.84
N GLU A 14 -1.40 -23.35 -12.52
CA GLU A 14 -1.81 -23.72 -11.18
C GLU A 14 -0.59 -23.81 -10.25
N ILE A 15 0.50 -24.42 -10.73
CA ILE A 15 1.75 -24.51 -9.99
C ILE A 15 2.28 -23.10 -9.71
N ARG A 16 2.29 -22.20 -10.70
CA ARG A 16 2.69 -20.80 -10.50
C ARG A 16 1.88 -20.12 -9.41
N GLN A 17 0.56 -20.26 -9.47
CA GLN A 17 -0.36 -19.63 -8.54
C GLN A 17 -0.15 -20.14 -7.11
N TYR A 18 -0.11 -21.46 -6.91
CA TYR A 18 0.12 -22.04 -5.59
C TYR A 18 1.50 -21.69 -5.03
N ALA A 19 2.54 -21.68 -5.86
CA ALA A 19 3.88 -21.28 -5.43
C ALA A 19 3.92 -19.80 -5.01
N ALA A 20 3.26 -18.90 -5.75
CA ALA A 20 3.15 -17.49 -5.41
C ALA A 20 2.34 -17.28 -4.11
N PHE A 21 1.24 -18.01 -3.91
CA PHE A 21 0.52 -17.99 -2.62
C PHE A 21 1.39 -18.48 -1.45
N ALA A 22 2.19 -19.52 -1.66
CA ALA A 22 3.14 -19.98 -0.63
C ALA A 22 4.17 -18.89 -0.29
N LEU A 23 4.67 -18.14 -1.29
CA LEU A 23 5.56 -16.99 -1.07
C LEU A 23 4.86 -15.89 -0.26
N VAL A 24 3.60 -15.57 -0.57
CA VAL A 24 2.78 -14.62 0.20
C VAL A 24 2.69 -15.03 1.67
N LYS A 25 2.39 -16.30 1.94
CA LYS A 25 2.26 -16.82 3.31
C LYS A 25 3.56 -16.77 4.11
N VAL A 26 4.71 -17.05 3.48
CA VAL A 26 6.00 -16.99 4.17
C VAL A 26 6.55 -15.57 4.32
N ALA A 27 6.06 -14.60 3.55
CA ALA A 27 6.49 -13.20 3.60
C ALA A 27 6.19 -12.51 4.94
N HIS A 28 5.36 -13.10 5.80
CA HIS A 28 5.13 -12.59 7.15
C HIS A 28 6.38 -12.65 8.04
N ASN A 29 7.30 -13.57 7.77
CA ASN A 29 8.58 -13.66 8.47
C ASN A 29 9.56 -12.59 7.92
N ALA A 30 10.15 -11.77 8.80
CA ALA A 30 11.02 -10.64 8.41
C ALA A 30 12.28 -11.10 7.66
N GLU A 31 12.91 -12.19 8.08
CA GLU A 31 14.09 -12.74 7.43
C GLU A 31 13.76 -13.31 6.03
N ILE A 32 12.66 -14.05 5.94
CA ILE A 32 12.17 -14.57 4.66
C ILE A 32 11.81 -13.44 3.71
N ARG A 33 11.19 -12.37 4.19
CA ARG A 33 10.81 -11.20 3.41
C ARG A 33 12.03 -10.53 2.74
N LYS A 34 13.12 -10.35 3.48
CA LYS A 34 14.37 -9.84 2.94
C LYS A 34 14.87 -10.73 1.80
N ARG A 35 14.89 -12.03 2.04
CA ARG A 35 15.31 -13.03 1.04
C ARG A 35 14.38 -13.08 -0.17
N ILE A 36 13.05 -12.90 0.00
CA ILE A 36 12.11 -12.80 -1.13
C ILE A 36 12.55 -11.68 -2.06
N THR A 37 12.91 -10.51 -1.51
CA THR A 37 13.40 -9.39 -2.29
C THR A 37 14.69 -9.71 -3.03
N GLU A 38 15.69 -10.25 -2.32
CA GLU A 38 17.03 -10.54 -2.83
C GLU A 38 17.06 -11.66 -3.88
N GLU A 39 16.16 -12.64 -3.75
CA GLU A 39 16.09 -13.84 -4.59
C GLU A 39 15.06 -13.72 -5.74
N GLY A 40 14.42 -12.54 -5.94
CA GLY A 40 13.50 -12.30 -7.06
C GLY A 40 12.07 -12.80 -6.85
N GLY A 41 11.68 -13.09 -5.61
CA GLY A 41 10.32 -13.55 -5.27
C GLY A 41 9.26 -12.45 -5.28
N LEU A 42 9.62 -11.19 -5.52
CA LEU A 42 8.66 -10.09 -5.62
C LEU A 42 7.76 -10.21 -6.86
N GLU A 43 8.33 -10.56 -8.02
CA GLU A 43 7.56 -10.67 -9.26
C GLU A 43 6.41 -11.68 -9.21
N PRO A 44 6.56 -12.89 -8.64
CA PRO A 44 5.43 -13.79 -8.41
C PRO A 44 4.30 -13.18 -7.58
N VAL A 45 4.63 -12.42 -6.54
CA VAL A 45 3.62 -11.74 -5.71
C VAL A 45 2.90 -10.67 -6.52
N LEU A 46 3.63 -9.89 -7.31
CA LEU A 46 3.08 -8.88 -8.21
C LEU A 46 2.27 -9.50 -9.36
N PHE A 47 2.65 -10.68 -9.84
CA PHE A 47 1.86 -11.43 -10.81
C PHE A 47 0.45 -11.73 -10.28
N LEU A 48 0.33 -12.23 -9.04
CA LEU A 48 -0.98 -12.42 -8.40
C LEU A 48 -1.71 -11.09 -8.19
N ALA A 49 -0.99 -10.04 -7.83
CA ALA A 49 -1.57 -8.72 -7.62
C ALA A 49 -2.17 -8.08 -8.89
N ARG A 50 -1.76 -8.54 -10.08
CA ARG A 50 -2.30 -8.05 -11.37
C ARG A 50 -3.56 -8.77 -11.84
N THR A 51 -4.00 -9.80 -11.15
CA THR A 51 -5.29 -10.45 -11.46
C THR A 51 -6.45 -9.52 -11.13
N ASP A 52 -7.59 -9.68 -11.80
CA ASP A 52 -8.81 -8.91 -11.50
C ASP A 52 -9.69 -9.60 -10.43
N ASP A 53 -9.11 -10.53 -9.67
CA ASP A 53 -9.82 -11.30 -8.65
C ASP A 53 -9.67 -10.64 -7.26
N PRO A 54 -10.76 -10.11 -6.67
CA PRO A 54 -10.74 -9.48 -5.35
C PRO A 54 -10.31 -10.43 -4.22
N GLU A 55 -10.59 -11.73 -4.31
CA GLU A 55 -10.17 -12.69 -3.31
C GLU A 55 -8.64 -12.89 -3.34
N ILE A 56 -8.07 -12.93 -4.54
CA ILE A 56 -6.60 -12.95 -4.69
C ILE A 56 -5.99 -11.65 -4.14
N HIS A 57 -6.61 -10.49 -4.42
CA HIS A 57 -6.14 -9.22 -3.87
C HIS A 57 -6.11 -9.24 -2.33
N ARG A 58 -7.15 -9.78 -1.68
CA ARG A 58 -7.20 -9.90 -0.21
C ARG A 58 -6.07 -10.78 0.35
N GLU A 59 -5.74 -11.87 -0.34
CA GLU A 59 -4.66 -12.77 0.07
C GLU A 59 -3.27 -12.13 -0.14
N VAL A 60 -3.07 -11.40 -1.22
CA VAL A 60 -1.78 -10.80 -1.61
C VAL A 60 -1.48 -9.51 -0.84
N LEU A 61 -2.51 -8.75 -0.46
CA LEU A 61 -2.37 -7.44 0.17
C LEU A 61 -1.48 -7.44 1.42
N PRO A 62 -1.61 -8.39 2.37
CA PRO A 62 -0.72 -8.44 3.54
C PRO A 62 0.76 -8.58 3.15
N ALA A 63 1.05 -9.35 2.11
CA ALA A 63 2.43 -9.51 1.62
C ALA A 63 2.93 -8.22 0.95
N LEU A 64 2.12 -7.58 0.10
CA LEU A 64 2.49 -6.29 -0.50
C LEU A 64 2.72 -5.22 0.58
N CYS A 65 1.87 -5.15 1.59
CA CYS A 65 2.06 -4.24 2.72
C CYS A 65 3.40 -4.49 3.41
N THR A 66 3.71 -5.75 3.73
CA THR A 66 4.96 -6.09 4.40
C THR A 66 6.19 -5.90 3.50
N LEU A 67 6.10 -6.20 2.21
CA LEU A 67 7.19 -6.00 1.25
C LEU A 67 7.45 -4.51 0.97
N SER A 68 6.43 -3.64 1.11
CA SER A 68 6.58 -2.19 0.91
C SER A 68 7.43 -1.48 1.97
N PHE A 69 7.75 -2.15 3.10
CA PHE A 69 8.69 -1.60 4.09
C PHE A 69 10.14 -1.61 3.60
N ALA A 70 10.51 -2.49 2.68
CA ALA A 70 11.86 -2.54 2.14
C ALA A 70 12.01 -1.51 1.03
N GLU A 71 13.02 -0.62 1.16
CA GLU A 71 13.28 0.47 0.21
C GLU A 71 13.45 -0.05 -1.23
N ALA A 72 14.20 -1.16 -1.40
CA ALA A 72 14.43 -1.78 -2.70
C ALA A 72 13.14 -2.24 -3.41
N ASN A 73 12.06 -2.51 -2.66
CA ASN A 73 10.81 -2.99 -3.23
C ASN A 73 9.87 -1.87 -3.66
N LYS A 74 9.97 -0.67 -3.06
CA LYS A 74 8.98 0.40 -3.24
C LYS A 74 8.82 0.80 -4.71
N ALA A 75 9.93 1.00 -5.42
CA ALA A 75 9.92 1.35 -6.84
C ALA A 75 9.38 0.19 -7.70
N GLU A 76 9.83 -1.04 -7.42
CA GLU A 76 9.43 -2.22 -8.19
C GLU A 76 7.95 -2.55 -8.01
N ILE A 77 7.40 -2.43 -6.79
CA ILE A 77 5.95 -2.60 -6.55
C ILE A 77 5.15 -1.62 -7.40
N THR A 78 5.55 -0.36 -7.43
CA THR A 78 4.84 0.68 -8.21
C THR A 78 4.97 0.43 -9.71
N LYS A 79 6.17 0.14 -10.20
CA LYS A 79 6.48 -0.07 -11.61
C LYS A 79 5.77 -1.31 -12.18
N HIS A 80 5.64 -2.37 -11.40
CA HIS A 80 5.10 -3.66 -11.84
C HIS A 80 3.62 -3.89 -11.50
N GLY A 81 2.85 -2.81 -11.27
CA GLY A 81 1.39 -2.86 -11.18
C GLY A 81 0.82 -3.10 -9.79
N GLY A 82 1.64 -3.05 -8.74
CA GLY A 82 1.18 -3.22 -7.35
C GLY A 82 0.24 -2.12 -6.85
N LEU A 83 0.13 -0.97 -7.54
CA LEU A 83 -0.80 0.10 -7.15
C LEU A 83 -2.26 -0.28 -7.33
N THR A 84 -2.61 -1.04 -8.38
CA THR A 84 -3.99 -1.40 -8.68
C THR A 84 -4.67 -2.16 -7.52
N PRO A 85 -4.12 -3.29 -7.04
CA PRO A 85 -4.72 -4.00 -5.90
C PRO A 85 -4.70 -3.18 -4.62
N LEU A 86 -3.67 -2.38 -4.38
CA LEU A 86 -3.61 -1.53 -3.20
C LEU A 86 -4.73 -0.49 -3.22
N LEU A 87 -4.93 0.21 -4.33
CA LEU A 87 -5.98 1.23 -4.45
C LEU A 87 -7.38 0.62 -4.39
N SER A 88 -7.61 -0.56 -4.99
CA SER A 88 -8.91 -1.23 -4.93
C SER A 88 -9.32 -1.66 -3.53
N MET A 89 -8.35 -1.91 -2.64
CA MET A 89 -8.60 -2.33 -1.26
C MET A 89 -8.70 -1.16 -0.25
N VAL A 90 -8.41 0.09 -0.65
CA VAL A 90 -8.60 1.24 0.24
C VAL A 90 -10.06 1.37 0.72
N PRO A 91 -11.10 1.25 -0.13
CA PRO A 91 -12.49 1.31 0.29
C PRO A 91 -13.07 -0.02 0.80
N ASP A 92 -12.25 -1.05 1.03
CA ASP A 92 -12.76 -2.36 1.47
C ASP A 92 -13.51 -2.25 2.81
N VAL A 93 -14.60 -3.01 2.92
CA VAL A 93 -15.43 -3.06 4.14
C VAL A 93 -14.70 -3.68 5.32
N ASN A 94 -13.70 -4.51 5.08
CA ASN A 94 -12.81 -5.04 6.10
C ASN A 94 -11.76 -3.97 6.46
N PRO A 95 -11.81 -3.41 7.70
CA PRO A 95 -10.91 -2.34 8.09
C PRO A 95 -9.44 -2.76 8.14
N ASP A 96 -9.13 -4.05 8.32
CA ASP A 96 -7.75 -4.53 8.31
C ASP A 96 -7.16 -4.51 6.89
N LEU A 97 -7.93 -4.87 5.88
CA LEU A 97 -7.51 -4.78 4.48
C LEU A 97 -7.34 -3.32 4.05
N SER A 98 -8.34 -2.47 4.35
CA SER A 98 -8.26 -1.03 4.09
C SER A 98 -7.02 -0.40 4.75
N ARG A 99 -6.76 -0.73 6.02
CA ARG A 99 -5.56 -0.27 6.75
C ARG A 99 -4.26 -0.72 6.09
N GLN A 100 -4.17 -1.99 5.69
CA GLN A 100 -2.97 -2.53 5.04
C GLN A 100 -2.73 -1.88 3.67
N ALA A 101 -3.80 -1.63 2.91
CA ALA A 101 -3.72 -0.90 1.65
C ALA A 101 -3.20 0.53 1.86
N CYS A 102 -3.78 1.28 2.79
CA CYS A 102 -3.32 2.63 3.13
C CYS A 102 -1.88 2.63 3.64
N CYS A 103 -1.49 1.65 4.48
CA CYS A 103 -0.14 1.51 4.99
C CYS A 103 0.87 1.27 3.86
N ALA A 104 0.58 0.34 2.95
CA ALA A 104 1.45 0.08 1.79
C ALA A 104 1.58 1.32 0.90
N LEU A 105 0.48 1.99 0.57
CA LEU A 105 0.50 3.22 -0.21
C LEU A 105 1.31 4.33 0.47
N ALA A 106 1.21 4.44 1.81
CA ALA A 106 2.00 5.42 2.56
C ALA A 106 3.50 5.12 2.49
N ASN A 107 3.90 3.82 2.59
CA ASN A 107 5.29 3.42 2.43
C ASN A 107 5.81 3.70 1.00
N LEU A 108 5.00 3.40 -0.03
CA LEU A 108 5.36 3.70 -1.42
C LEU A 108 5.50 5.21 -1.66
N ALA A 109 4.64 6.03 -1.03
CA ALA A 109 4.65 7.49 -1.16
C ALA A 109 5.85 8.18 -0.52
N GLU A 110 6.65 7.48 0.30
CA GLU A 110 7.93 7.99 0.83
C GLU A 110 8.94 8.23 -0.31
N MET A 111 8.86 7.48 -1.42
CA MET A 111 9.68 7.70 -2.61
C MET A 111 9.04 8.71 -3.56
N MET A 112 9.75 9.79 -3.88
CA MET A 112 9.28 10.83 -4.79
C MET A 112 8.90 10.29 -6.18
N GLU A 113 9.61 9.27 -6.65
CA GLU A 113 9.39 8.62 -7.95
C GLU A 113 8.00 7.95 -8.03
N ASN A 114 7.54 7.39 -6.91
CA ASN A 114 6.24 6.70 -6.83
C ASN A 114 5.06 7.67 -6.73
N GLN A 115 5.27 8.87 -6.18
CA GLN A 115 4.21 9.83 -5.91
C GLN A 115 3.39 10.18 -7.16
N SER A 116 4.07 10.40 -8.30
CA SER A 116 3.39 10.70 -9.57
C SER A 116 2.43 9.57 -10.00
N ALA A 117 2.83 8.33 -9.82
CA ALA A 117 2.01 7.17 -10.16
C ALA A 117 0.78 7.07 -9.24
N ILE A 118 0.96 7.25 -7.92
CA ILE A 118 -0.13 7.23 -6.94
C ILE A 118 -1.16 8.34 -7.23
N ILE A 119 -0.69 9.55 -7.53
CA ILE A 119 -1.56 10.69 -7.87
C ILE A 119 -2.37 10.39 -9.14
N LYS A 120 -1.70 9.95 -10.22
CA LYS A 120 -2.35 9.66 -11.51
C LYS A 120 -3.35 8.50 -11.43
N SER A 121 -3.11 7.54 -10.56
CA SER A 121 -4.01 6.40 -10.34
C SER A 121 -5.21 6.72 -9.43
N GLY A 122 -5.42 7.99 -9.07
CA GLY A 122 -6.58 8.42 -8.27
C GLY A 122 -6.42 8.23 -6.76
N GLY A 123 -5.22 7.91 -6.28
CA GLY A 123 -4.92 7.67 -4.87
C GLY A 123 -5.43 8.75 -3.92
N PRO A 124 -5.22 10.07 -4.18
CA PRO A 124 -5.67 11.12 -3.27
C PRO A 124 -7.17 11.10 -2.98
N LYS A 125 -8.01 10.83 -3.98
CA LYS A 125 -9.47 10.73 -3.78
C LYS A 125 -9.82 9.64 -2.77
N LEU A 126 -9.33 8.44 -3.00
CA LEU A 126 -9.59 7.28 -2.13
C LEU A 126 -9.04 7.48 -0.71
N LEU A 127 -7.84 8.05 -0.58
CA LEU A 127 -7.21 8.33 0.70
C LEU A 127 -7.97 9.41 1.49
N ILE A 128 -8.48 10.45 0.82
CA ILE A 128 -9.31 11.48 1.44
C ILE A 128 -10.65 10.90 1.91
N GLU A 129 -11.28 10.00 1.14
CA GLU A 129 -12.47 9.27 1.55
C GLU A 129 -12.18 8.36 2.74
N ALA A 130 -11.00 7.72 2.79
CA ALA A 130 -10.58 6.89 3.91
C ALA A 130 -10.34 7.65 5.24
N LEU A 131 -10.20 8.98 5.21
CA LEU A 131 -10.15 9.79 6.43
C LEU A 131 -11.48 9.78 7.22
N ASP A 132 -12.60 9.41 6.60
CA ASP A 132 -13.91 9.24 7.25
C ASP A 132 -14.15 7.79 7.73
N ASN A 133 -13.19 6.88 7.55
CA ASN A 133 -13.35 5.48 7.94
C ASN A 133 -13.62 5.35 9.44
N VAL A 134 -14.48 4.40 9.84
CA VAL A 134 -14.79 4.12 11.24
C VAL A 134 -13.55 3.70 12.04
N SER A 135 -12.59 3.04 11.40
CA SER A 135 -11.34 2.61 12.02
C SER A 135 -10.33 3.76 12.10
N LEU A 136 -9.92 4.08 13.33
CA LEU A 136 -8.85 5.05 13.60
C LEU A 136 -7.54 4.68 12.89
N LEU A 137 -7.24 3.38 12.80
CA LEU A 137 -6.01 2.89 12.16
C LEU A 137 -6.02 3.14 10.65
N VAL A 138 -7.17 3.01 9.99
CA VAL A 138 -7.32 3.36 8.57
C VAL A 138 -7.11 4.86 8.38
N ARG A 139 -7.80 5.69 9.18
CA ARG A 139 -7.67 7.16 9.12
C ARG A 139 -6.20 7.59 9.30
N ARG A 140 -5.51 6.99 10.26
CA ARG A 140 -4.10 7.28 10.54
C ARG A 140 -3.20 6.97 9.34
N GLU A 141 -3.33 5.80 8.73
CA GLU A 141 -2.50 5.42 7.59
C GLU A 141 -2.84 6.24 6.33
N ALA A 142 -4.11 6.56 6.12
CA ALA A 142 -4.54 7.46 5.04
C ALA A 142 -3.95 8.88 5.20
N ALA A 143 -4.00 9.44 6.42
CA ALA A 143 -3.39 10.74 6.72
C ALA A 143 -1.86 10.72 6.52
N ARG A 144 -1.19 9.62 6.94
CA ARG A 144 0.25 9.44 6.71
C ARG A 144 0.59 9.44 5.21
N CYS A 145 -0.19 8.72 4.42
CA CYS A 145 0.02 8.68 2.97
C CYS A 145 -0.18 10.05 2.32
N LEU A 146 -1.26 10.75 2.67
CA LEU A 146 -1.53 12.11 2.18
C LEU A 146 -0.42 13.09 2.58
N GLY A 147 0.10 12.98 3.81
CA GLY A 147 1.24 13.78 4.28
C GLY A 147 2.50 13.52 3.46
N ASN A 148 2.84 12.25 3.21
CA ASN A 148 3.99 11.91 2.36
C ASN A 148 3.86 12.46 0.93
N LEU A 149 2.65 12.40 0.35
CA LEU A 149 2.38 12.98 -0.96
C LEU A 149 2.46 14.51 -0.94
N ALA A 150 1.96 15.17 0.12
CA ALA A 150 1.93 16.62 0.27
C ALA A 150 3.31 17.24 0.52
N ALA A 151 4.28 16.45 0.99
CA ALA A 151 5.68 16.88 1.09
C ALA A 151 6.24 17.37 -0.26
N ASN A 152 5.64 16.96 -1.37
CA ASN A 152 5.92 17.51 -2.68
C ASN A 152 4.92 18.64 -2.99
N ALA A 153 5.41 19.89 -3.03
CA ALA A 153 4.60 21.09 -3.25
C ALA A 153 3.73 21.04 -4.52
N LYS A 154 4.14 20.24 -5.52
CA LYS A 154 3.35 20.03 -6.74
C LYS A 154 2.02 19.32 -6.43
N TYR A 155 2.03 18.35 -5.52
CA TYR A 155 0.87 17.53 -5.18
C TYR A 155 0.08 18.10 -4.00
N ALA A 156 0.73 18.85 -3.10
CA ALA A 156 0.07 19.54 -1.98
C ALA A 156 -1.14 20.37 -2.44
N LYS A 157 -0.96 21.19 -3.48
CA LYS A 157 -2.04 22.01 -4.04
C LYS A 157 -3.23 21.21 -4.57
N GLU A 158 -2.97 20.05 -5.16
CA GLU A 158 -4.03 19.16 -5.64
C GLU A 158 -4.78 18.50 -4.48
N ILE A 159 -4.05 18.02 -3.47
CA ILE A 159 -4.60 17.39 -2.27
C ILE A 159 -5.47 18.39 -1.50
N LEU A 160 -5.00 19.64 -1.35
CA LEU A 160 -5.75 20.74 -0.74
C LEU A 160 -7.07 21.01 -1.46
N LYS A 161 -7.03 21.15 -2.79
CA LYS A 161 -8.22 21.42 -3.62
C LYS A 161 -9.27 20.30 -3.54
N ARG A 162 -8.88 19.09 -3.13
CA ARG A 162 -9.77 17.93 -2.97
C ARG A 162 -10.41 17.84 -1.57
N GLY A 163 -10.20 18.82 -0.70
CA GLY A 163 -10.82 18.88 0.62
C GLY A 163 -10.14 18.05 1.69
N ALA A 164 -8.84 17.80 1.57
CA ALA A 164 -8.10 17.04 2.59
C ALA A 164 -8.04 17.78 3.94
N VAL A 165 -7.93 19.10 3.93
CA VAL A 165 -7.82 19.91 5.15
C VAL A 165 -9.07 19.79 6.01
N GLU A 166 -10.25 19.86 5.40
CA GLU A 166 -11.54 19.76 6.10
C GLU A 166 -11.68 18.45 6.87
N LYS A 167 -11.02 17.39 6.41
CA LYS A 167 -11.03 16.06 7.05
C LYS A 167 -9.85 15.84 8.00
N LEU A 168 -8.70 16.46 7.74
CA LEU A 168 -7.53 16.35 8.63
C LEU A 168 -7.68 17.21 9.90
N VAL A 169 -8.28 18.40 9.81
CA VAL A 169 -8.44 19.29 10.95
C VAL A 169 -9.21 18.66 12.12
N PRO A 170 -10.35 17.96 11.91
CA PRO A 170 -11.01 17.24 13.00
C PRO A 170 -10.15 16.16 13.66
N MET A 171 -9.23 15.53 12.91
CA MET A 171 -8.34 14.49 13.44
C MET A 171 -7.30 15.03 14.43
N LEU A 172 -7.01 16.35 14.43
CA LEU A 172 -6.16 17.01 15.43
C LEU A 172 -6.77 17.01 16.84
N ARG A 173 -8.07 16.70 16.95
CA ARG A 173 -8.81 16.59 18.22
C ARG A 173 -9.13 15.14 18.55
N SER A 174 -8.47 14.20 17.93
CA SER A 174 -8.66 12.78 18.20
C SER A 174 -8.04 12.40 19.54
N ASP A 175 -8.69 11.51 20.26
CA ASP A 175 -8.11 10.89 21.47
C ASP A 175 -6.96 9.91 21.14
N ASP A 176 -6.72 9.61 19.86
CA ASP A 176 -5.61 8.79 19.38
C ASP A 176 -4.44 9.68 18.94
N THR A 177 -3.35 9.65 19.72
CA THR A 177 -2.15 10.46 19.47
C THR A 177 -1.47 10.12 18.12
N GLY A 178 -1.68 8.91 17.59
CA GLY A 178 -1.19 8.52 16.27
C GLY A 178 -1.96 9.24 15.15
N CYS A 179 -3.28 9.34 15.27
CA CYS A 179 -4.13 10.09 14.34
C CYS A 179 -3.79 11.59 14.39
N GLU A 180 -3.71 12.16 15.61
CA GLU A 180 -3.33 13.55 15.80
C GLU A 180 -2.00 13.89 15.12
N ARG A 181 -0.96 13.07 15.37
CA ARG A 181 0.36 13.26 14.78
C ARG A 181 0.35 13.20 13.25
N MET A 182 -0.35 12.21 12.67
CA MET A 182 -0.39 12.08 11.21
C MET A 182 -1.20 13.20 10.56
N ALA A 183 -2.27 13.66 11.20
CA ALA A 183 -3.04 14.82 10.74
C ALA A 183 -2.17 16.11 10.78
N ALA A 184 -1.44 16.32 11.88
CA ALA A 184 -0.53 17.46 12.01
C ALA A 184 0.56 17.42 10.92
N MET A 185 1.17 16.25 10.68
CA MET A 185 2.17 16.08 9.61
C MET A 185 1.57 16.38 8.23
N GLY A 186 0.36 15.87 7.95
CA GLY A 186 -0.31 16.10 6.69
C GLY A 186 -0.67 17.57 6.43
N LEU A 187 -0.94 18.34 7.50
CA LEU A 187 -1.24 19.78 7.41
C LEU A 187 0.02 20.65 7.36
N ALA A 188 1.15 20.15 7.88
CA ALA A 188 2.43 20.87 7.87
C ALA A 188 3.14 20.86 6.51
N ASN A 189 2.85 19.86 5.68
CA ASN A 189 3.41 19.70 4.34
C ASN A 189 2.56 20.35 3.25
#